data_9d83c3ee99b678921c1d447e404236d8
#
_entry.id   9d83c3ee99b678921c1d447e404236d8
#
_cell.length_a   1.000
_cell.length_b   1.000
_cell.length_c   1.000
_cell.angle_alpha   90.00
_cell.angle_beta   90.00
_cell.angle_gamma   90.00
#
_symmetry.space_group_name_H-M   'P 1'
#
loop_
_entity.id
_entity.type
_entity.pdbx_description
1 polymer ?
#
loop_
_entity_poly.entity_id
_entity_poly.type
_entity_poly.pdbx_seq_one_letter_code
_entity_poly.pdbx_strand_id
1 'polypeptide(L)'
;TVMVGISSDGSITGTQVMEHGETPGIGDRIEKEAHFQEQYLGKDYNLEGIEFLSGATFSSKGFNAAVGNAFVAYGELAGIAIEAPTEEKVYPEAELIAEMLGEGYTELENIPEGVDSAYQSELGYAFNVHASGFSGELHILVAIDNNGAIIASKLYQHTETPNEYEGIDGSKLAKSSYSKKWIGVTAETPDSELPMVSKATYTSNGYKEAVKLAFAAFETVKGA
;
A
#
# COMPACT_ATOMS: atom_id res chain seq x y z
N THR A 1 -4.14 9.00 -15.01
CA THR A 1 -4.03 8.46 -16.38
C THR A 1 -2.67 8.82 -16.97
N VAL A 2 -1.97 7.83 -17.52
CA VAL A 2 -0.65 8.00 -18.18
C VAL A 2 -0.76 7.54 -19.62
N MET A 3 -0.21 8.32 -20.55
CA MET A 3 0.00 7.92 -21.95
C MET A 3 1.43 7.40 -22.10
N VAL A 4 1.59 6.26 -22.77
CA VAL A 4 2.89 5.64 -23.02
C VAL A 4 3.02 5.34 -24.51
N GLY A 5 4.07 5.86 -25.14
CA GLY A 5 4.46 5.50 -26.50
C GLY A 5 5.44 4.35 -26.47
N ILE A 6 5.14 3.25 -27.18
CA ILE A 6 6.03 2.09 -27.30
C ILE A 6 6.28 1.87 -28.81
N SER A 7 7.54 1.74 -29.17
CA SER A 7 7.96 1.46 -30.56
C SER A 7 7.76 -0.01 -30.90
N SER A 8 7.87 -0.33 -32.20
CA SER A 8 7.71 -1.70 -32.67
C SER A 8 8.78 -2.69 -32.19
N ASP A 9 9.90 -2.19 -31.68
CA ASP A 9 10.96 -2.99 -31.06
C ASP A 9 10.77 -3.17 -29.54
N GLY A 10 9.66 -2.63 -28.97
CA GLY A 10 9.33 -2.77 -27.57
C GLY A 10 10.02 -1.76 -26.65
N SER A 11 10.56 -0.67 -27.18
CA SER A 11 11.17 0.38 -26.34
C SER A 11 10.22 1.58 -26.15
N ILE A 12 10.29 2.24 -24.98
CA ILE A 12 9.48 3.44 -24.69
C ILE A 12 10.02 4.62 -25.51
N THR A 13 9.14 5.25 -26.26
CA THR A 13 9.43 6.47 -27.06
C THR A 13 9.02 7.75 -26.34
N GLY A 14 8.19 7.65 -25.31
CA GLY A 14 7.75 8.77 -24.48
C GLY A 14 6.70 8.34 -23.47
N THR A 15 6.61 9.11 -22.40
CA THR A 15 5.55 9.00 -21.39
C THR A 15 4.99 10.39 -21.11
N GLN A 16 3.70 10.46 -20.77
CA GLN A 16 3.05 11.72 -20.39
C GLN A 16 1.93 11.45 -19.39
N VAL A 17 1.89 12.22 -18.30
CA VAL A 17 0.75 12.29 -17.41
C VAL A 17 -0.36 13.07 -18.11
N MET A 18 -1.53 12.48 -18.26
CA MET A 18 -2.70 13.08 -18.90
C MET A 18 -3.66 13.68 -17.89
N GLU A 19 -3.86 12.99 -16.77
CA GLU A 19 -4.76 13.38 -15.71
C GLU A 19 -4.36 12.69 -14.40
N HIS A 20 -4.39 13.42 -13.31
CA HIS A 20 -4.12 12.89 -11.98
C HIS A 20 -4.93 13.61 -10.90
N GLY A 21 -5.13 12.95 -9.76
CA GLY A 21 -5.69 13.53 -8.52
C GLY A 21 -4.63 13.75 -7.45
N GLU A 22 -3.36 13.91 -7.85
CA GLU A 22 -2.23 14.00 -6.95
C GLU A 22 -2.20 15.29 -6.13
N THR A 23 -1.64 15.23 -4.94
CA THR A 23 -1.49 16.39 -4.07
C THR A 23 -0.46 17.37 -4.66
N PRO A 24 -0.85 18.67 -4.83
CA PRO A 24 0.08 19.70 -5.34
C PRO A 24 1.36 19.80 -4.52
N GLY A 25 2.51 19.82 -5.20
CA GLY A 25 3.84 19.92 -4.61
C GLY A 25 4.39 18.60 -4.04
N ILE A 26 3.61 17.52 -4.08
CA ILE A 26 4.00 16.19 -3.62
C ILE A 26 3.89 15.22 -4.80
N GLY A 27 2.74 14.63 -5.03
CA GLY A 27 2.54 13.63 -6.06
C GLY A 27 2.56 14.18 -7.48
N ASP A 28 2.12 15.42 -7.69
CA ASP A 28 2.16 16.10 -8.99
C ASP A 28 3.58 16.34 -9.53
N ARG A 29 4.61 16.09 -8.72
CA ARG A 29 6.01 16.12 -9.13
C ARG A 29 6.34 15.10 -10.22
N ILE A 30 5.61 14.00 -10.31
CA ILE A 30 5.74 13.01 -11.41
C ILE A 30 5.48 13.63 -12.80
N GLU A 31 4.66 14.70 -12.86
CA GLU A 31 4.41 15.47 -14.07
C GLU A 31 5.39 16.61 -14.23
N LYS A 32 5.70 17.34 -13.15
CA LYS A 32 6.48 18.58 -13.18
C LYS A 32 7.98 18.39 -13.29
N GLU A 33 8.51 17.29 -12.76
CA GLU A 33 9.93 16.97 -12.81
C GLU A 33 10.24 16.14 -14.06
N ALA A 34 10.60 16.81 -15.15
CA ALA A 34 10.83 16.17 -16.45
C ALA A 34 11.81 14.99 -16.36
N HIS A 35 12.86 15.08 -15.54
CA HIS A 35 13.84 14.01 -15.36
C HIS A 35 13.22 12.69 -14.88
N PHE A 36 12.09 12.75 -14.18
CA PHE A 36 11.39 11.54 -13.73
C PHE A 36 10.81 10.76 -14.91
N GLN A 37 10.14 11.44 -15.83
CA GLN A 37 9.57 10.79 -17.01
C GLN A 37 10.64 10.44 -18.05
N GLU A 38 11.70 11.23 -18.16
CA GLU A 38 12.80 11.02 -19.11
C GLU A 38 13.57 9.73 -18.86
N GLN A 39 13.66 9.25 -17.61
CA GLN A 39 14.35 7.99 -17.30
C GLN A 39 13.66 6.74 -17.89
N TYR A 40 12.38 6.86 -18.32
CA TYR A 40 11.67 5.78 -19.00
C TYR A 40 12.02 5.67 -20.47
N LEU A 41 12.59 6.70 -21.10
CA LEU A 41 12.94 6.69 -22.53
C LEU A 41 13.92 5.58 -22.87
N GLY A 42 13.58 4.78 -23.88
CA GLY A 42 14.40 3.66 -24.33
C GLY A 42 14.36 2.43 -23.41
N LYS A 43 13.61 2.45 -22.30
CA LYS A 43 13.40 1.28 -21.45
C LYS A 43 12.47 0.30 -22.12
N ASP A 44 12.67 -0.99 -21.80
CA ASP A 44 11.78 -2.09 -22.16
C ASP A 44 10.78 -2.42 -21.03
N TYR A 45 10.05 -3.51 -21.16
CA TYR A 45 9.03 -3.95 -20.20
C TYR A 45 9.57 -4.25 -18.80
N ASN A 46 10.86 -4.51 -18.62
CA ASN A 46 11.45 -4.78 -17.29
C ASN A 46 11.56 -3.53 -16.42
N LEU A 47 11.57 -2.34 -17.03
CA LEU A 47 11.67 -1.03 -16.34
C LEU A 47 12.81 -0.96 -15.31
N GLU A 48 13.95 -1.60 -15.61
CA GLU A 48 15.08 -1.63 -14.69
C GLU A 48 15.73 -0.26 -14.49
N GLY A 49 16.14 0.02 -13.24
CA GLY A 49 16.89 1.22 -12.90
C GLY A 49 16.06 2.50 -12.88
N ILE A 50 14.74 2.41 -12.71
CA ILE A 50 13.87 3.58 -12.48
C ILE A 50 14.03 4.04 -11.03
N GLU A 51 14.41 5.29 -10.84
CA GLU A 51 14.51 5.92 -9.52
C GLU A 51 13.24 6.69 -9.19
N PHE A 52 12.63 6.37 -8.05
CA PHE A 52 11.42 7.04 -7.60
C PHE A 52 11.73 8.37 -6.92
N LEU A 53 10.86 9.35 -7.11
CA LEU A 53 11.02 10.68 -6.53
C LEU A 53 10.89 10.60 -5.00
N SER A 54 11.92 11.07 -4.29
CA SER A 54 11.87 11.19 -2.83
C SER A 54 10.72 12.10 -2.41
N GLY A 55 9.90 11.63 -1.46
CA GLY A 55 8.69 12.33 -1.02
C GLY A 55 7.50 12.25 -2.00
N ALA A 56 7.66 11.56 -3.15
CA ALA A 56 6.58 11.23 -4.09
C ALA A 56 6.66 9.75 -4.53
N THR A 57 7.19 8.90 -3.67
CA THR A 57 7.46 7.49 -3.98
C THR A 57 6.20 6.76 -4.41
N PHE A 58 5.07 7.01 -3.75
CA PHE A 58 3.80 6.38 -4.08
C PHE A 58 3.32 6.76 -5.48
N SER A 59 3.29 8.06 -5.79
CA SER A 59 2.92 8.54 -7.12
C SER A 59 3.88 8.01 -8.19
N SER A 60 5.18 7.89 -7.86
CA SER A 60 6.20 7.29 -8.74
C SER A 60 5.93 5.81 -8.98
N LYS A 61 5.55 5.03 -7.96
CA LYS A 61 5.15 3.62 -8.10
C LYS A 61 3.90 3.49 -8.95
N GLY A 62 2.87 4.30 -8.70
CA GLY A 62 1.64 4.32 -9.51
C GLY A 62 1.91 4.65 -10.98
N PHE A 63 2.82 5.60 -11.25
CA PHE A 63 3.26 5.90 -12.60
C PHE A 63 4.00 4.70 -13.23
N ASN A 64 4.94 4.08 -12.51
CA ASN A 64 5.68 2.90 -12.96
C ASN A 64 4.74 1.72 -13.28
N ALA A 65 3.75 1.45 -12.42
CA ALA A 65 2.73 0.43 -12.66
C ALA A 65 1.88 0.74 -13.90
N ALA A 66 1.50 2.00 -14.11
CA ALA A 66 0.76 2.42 -15.30
C ALA A 66 1.57 2.20 -16.58
N VAL A 67 2.88 2.47 -16.56
CA VAL A 67 3.80 2.17 -17.68
C VAL A 67 3.90 0.66 -17.90
N GLY A 68 4.05 -0.13 -16.86
CA GLY A 68 4.07 -1.60 -16.95
C GLY A 68 2.78 -2.16 -17.56
N ASN A 69 1.61 -1.65 -17.16
CA ASN A 69 0.32 -2.05 -17.73
C ASN A 69 0.21 -1.69 -19.24
N ALA A 70 0.84 -0.61 -19.68
CA ALA A 70 0.91 -0.30 -21.12
C ALA A 70 1.74 -1.36 -21.88
N PHE A 71 2.75 -1.94 -21.27
CA PHE A 71 3.49 -3.05 -21.87
C PHE A 71 2.69 -4.34 -21.94
N VAL A 72 1.83 -4.62 -20.97
CA VAL A 72 0.88 -5.75 -21.05
C VAL A 72 -0.01 -5.61 -22.29
N ALA A 73 -0.62 -4.45 -22.47
CA ALA A 73 -1.44 -4.15 -23.65
C ALA A 73 -0.64 -4.23 -24.97
N TYR A 74 0.60 -3.73 -24.96
CA TYR A 74 1.50 -3.89 -26.10
C TYR A 74 1.80 -5.37 -26.41
N GLY A 75 2.06 -6.17 -25.39
CA GLY A 75 2.30 -7.61 -25.52
C GLY A 75 1.13 -8.34 -26.16
N GLU A 76 -0.10 -8.03 -25.74
CA GLU A 76 -1.32 -8.60 -26.35
C GLU A 76 -1.40 -8.27 -27.85
N LEU A 77 -1.10 -7.03 -28.24
CA LEU A 77 -1.10 -6.60 -29.64
C LEU A 77 0.05 -7.21 -30.46
N ALA A 78 1.21 -7.40 -29.85
CA ALA A 78 2.40 -7.97 -30.48
C ALA A 78 2.44 -9.49 -30.46
N GLY A 79 1.53 -10.16 -29.74
CA GLY A 79 1.53 -11.60 -29.54
C GLY A 79 2.65 -12.09 -28.62
N ILE A 80 3.11 -11.23 -27.69
CA ILE A 80 4.16 -11.50 -26.72
C ILE A 80 3.51 -11.54 -25.33
N ALA A 81 3.72 -12.59 -24.55
CA ALA A 81 3.26 -12.66 -23.18
C ALA A 81 4.15 -11.74 -22.30
N ILE A 82 3.58 -10.64 -21.84
CA ILE A 82 4.20 -9.74 -20.85
C ILE A 82 3.28 -9.74 -19.63
N GLU A 83 3.81 -10.14 -18.49
CA GLU A 83 3.06 -10.13 -17.23
C GLU A 83 3.00 -8.69 -16.70
N ALA A 84 1.85 -8.35 -16.08
CA ALA A 84 1.73 -7.07 -15.37
C ALA A 84 2.78 -6.98 -14.27
N PRO A 85 3.30 -5.77 -13.96
CA PRO A 85 4.17 -5.59 -12.82
C PRO A 85 3.44 -6.09 -11.57
N THR A 86 3.96 -7.14 -10.96
CA THR A 86 3.46 -7.59 -9.66
C THR A 86 4.05 -6.67 -8.60
N GLU A 87 3.20 -6.03 -7.82
CA GLU A 87 3.66 -5.38 -6.60
C GLU A 87 4.30 -6.45 -5.72
N GLU A 88 5.51 -6.20 -5.25
CA GLU A 88 6.18 -7.10 -4.32
C GLU A 88 5.39 -7.08 -3.01
N LYS A 89 4.63 -8.15 -2.75
CA LYS A 89 3.86 -8.27 -1.53
C LYS A 89 4.79 -8.39 -0.34
N VAL A 90 4.58 -7.56 0.66
CA VAL A 90 5.30 -7.60 1.92
C VAL A 90 4.48 -8.41 2.92
N TYR A 91 5.12 -9.41 3.52
CA TYR A 91 4.49 -10.31 4.48
C TYR A 91 5.01 -10.06 5.89
N PRO A 92 4.14 -10.13 6.91
CA PRO A 92 4.56 -10.07 8.31
C PRO A 92 5.34 -11.34 8.69
N GLU A 93 6.30 -11.19 9.60
CA GLU A 93 7.01 -12.33 10.16
C GLU A 93 6.07 -13.23 10.98
N ALA A 94 6.32 -14.54 11.01
CA ALA A 94 5.50 -15.53 11.68
C ALA A 94 5.33 -15.23 13.18
N GLU A 95 6.38 -14.72 13.82
CA GLU A 95 6.38 -14.30 15.23
C GLU A 95 5.38 -13.19 15.50
N LEU A 96 5.23 -12.24 14.58
CA LEU A 96 4.25 -11.16 14.71
C LEU A 96 2.81 -11.68 14.62
N ILE A 97 2.57 -12.63 13.71
CA ILE A 97 1.25 -13.24 13.55
C ILE A 97 0.92 -14.05 14.83
N ALA A 98 1.86 -14.84 15.33
CA ALA A 98 1.71 -15.60 16.56
C ALA A 98 1.52 -14.71 17.80
N GLU A 99 2.17 -13.54 17.87
CA GLU A 99 1.95 -12.54 18.93
C GLU A 99 0.48 -12.07 18.95
N MET A 100 -0.15 -11.92 17.77
CA MET A 100 -1.50 -11.38 17.66
C MET A 100 -2.61 -12.43 17.73
N LEU A 101 -2.39 -13.61 17.13
CA LEU A 101 -3.39 -14.67 17.00
C LEU A 101 -3.11 -15.91 17.85
N GLY A 102 -1.99 -15.93 18.56
CA GLY A 102 -1.53 -17.14 19.25
C GLY A 102 -0.89 -18.16 18.31
N GLU A 103 -0.26 -19.19 18.90
CA GLU A 103 0.31 -20.30 18.15
C GLU A 103 -0.81 -21.14 17.49
N GLY A 104 -0.51 -21.73 16.34
CA GLY A 104 -1.45 -22.61 15.63
C GLY A 104 -2.44 -21.88 14.71
N TYR A 105 -2.15 -20.64 14.34
CA TYR A 105 -2.86 -19.96 13.26
C TYR A 105 -2.64 -20.68 11.91
N THR A 106 -3.57 -20.48 10.98
CA THR A 106 -3.50 -20.97 9.60
C THR A 106 -3.66 -19.81 8.63
N GLU A 107 -2.95 -19.85 7.52
CA GLU A 107 -3.14 -18.89 6.43
C GLU A 107 -4.37 -19.26 5.60
N LEU A 108 -5.14 -18.25 5.18
CA LEU A 108 -6.32 -18.44 4.34
C LEU A 108 -5.91 -18.44 2.86
N GLU A 109 -6.39 -19.44 2.10
CA GLU A 109 -6.10 -19.55 0.66
C GLU A 109 -6.88 -18.53 -0.18
N ASN A 110 -8.14 -18.24 0.21
CA ASN A 110 -9.00 -17.29 -0.49
C ASN A 110 -9.04 -15.96 0.28
N ILE A 111 -8.11 -15.08 -0.06
CA ILE A 111 -8.03 -13.77 0.55
C ILE A 111 -8.92 -12.76 -0.19
N PRO A 112 -9.63 -11.86 0.54
CA PRO A 112 -10.41 -10.79 -0.07
C PRO A 112 -9.55 -9.79 -0.85
N GLU A 113 -10.17 -9.11 -1.81
CA GLU A 113 -9.53 -8.03 -2.56
C GLU A 113 -9.02 -6.92 -1.63
N GLY A 114 -7.83 -6.39 -1.91
CA GLY A 114 -7.19 -5.33 -1.12
C GLY A 114 -6.43 -5.83 0.12
N VAL A 115 -6.32 -7.14 0.31
CA VAL A 115 -5.57 -7.78 1.39
C VAL A 115 -4.39 -8.56 0.80
N ASP A 116 -3.21 -8.45 1.40
CA ASP A 116 -2.00 -9.14 0.91
C ASP A 116 -1.92 -10.57 1.40
N SER A 117 -2.31 -10.81 2.66
CA SER A 117 -2.47 -12.14 3.27
C SER A 117 -3.44 -12.08 4.42
N ALA A 118 -4.06 -13.22 4.75
CA ALA A 118 -4.99 -13.34 5.86
C ALA A 118 -4.75 -14.64 6.64
N TYR A 119 -4.94 -14.57 7.94
CA TYR A 119 -4.67 -15.65 8.87
C TYR A 119 -5.85 -15.85 9.81
N GLN A 120 -6.08 -17.07 10.26
CA GLN A 120 -7.15 -17.43 11.16
C GLN A 120 -6.64 -18.28 12.34
N SER A 121 -7.21 -18.05 13.52
CA SER A 121 -7.04 -18.89 14.70
C SER A 121 -8.33 -18.96 15.51
N GLU A 122 -8.31 -19.63 16.67
CA GLU A 122 -9.43 -19.61 17.61
C GLU A 122 -9.74 -18.21 18.18
N LEU A 123 -8.73 -17.31 18.22
CA LEU A 123 -8.86 -15.95 18.72
C LEU A 123 -9.55 -15.00 17.71
N GLY A 124 -9.54 -15.33 16.42
CA GLY A 124 -10.09 -14.51 15.36
C GLY A 124 -9.25 -14.57 14.09
N TYR A 125 -9.19 -13.44 13.40
CA TYR A 125 -8.53 -13.30 12.08
C TYR A 125 -7.48 -12.19 12.12
N ALA A 126 -6.41 -12.32 11.35
CA ALA A 126 -5.48 -11.24 11.11
C ALA A 126 -5.35 -10.97 9.61
N PHE A 127 -5.38 -9.71 9.23
CA PHE A 127 -5.30 -9.24 7.85
C PHE A 127 -4.05 -8.41 7.66
N ASN A 128 -3.21 -8.83 6.73
CA ASN A 128 -2.09 -8.05 6.25
C ASN A 128 -2.61 -7.11 5.16
N VAL A 129 -2.57 -5.83 5.44
CA VAL A 129 -3.10 -4.78 4.57
C VAL A 129 -2.05 -3.69 4.39
N HIS A 130 -2.09 -3.02 3.25
CA HIS A 130 -1.25 -1.87 3.01
C HIS A 130 -2.08 -0.63 2.65
N ALA A 131 -1.51 0.53 2.86
CA ALA A 131 -2.10 1.81 2.49
C ALA A 131 -1.02 2.87 2.29
N SER A 132 -1.40 3.98 1.65
CA SER A 132 -0.51 5.11 1.45
C SER A 132 -0.29 5.88 2.74
N GLY A 133 0.97 6.09 3.11
CA GLY A 133 1.40 7.06 4.10
C GLY A 133 1.78 8.41 3.50
N PHE A 134 2.55 9.21 4.24
CA PHE A 134 3.09 10.48 3.75
C PHE A 134 4.32 10.26 2.84
N SER A 135 5.23 9.37 3.24
CA SER A 135 6.51 9.12 2.54
C SER A 135 6.51 7.81 1.74
N GLY A 136 5.45 7.01 1.82
CA GLY A 136 5.36 5.74 1.10
C GLY A 136 4.29 4.82 1.67
N GLU A 137 4.48 3.53 1.49
CA GLU A 137 3.52 2.52 1.94
C GLU A 137 3.65 2.23 3.43
N LEU A 138 2.50 1.94 4.01
CA LEU A 138 2.33 1.44 5.37
C LEU A 138 1.86 -0.01 5.27
N HIS A 139 2.64 -0.95 5.79
CA HIS A 139 2.23 -2.35 5.89
C HIS A 139 1.79 -2.63 7.33
N ILE A 140 0.53 -3.00 7.47
CA ILE A 140 -0.15 -3.08 8.76
C ILE A 140 -0.77 -4.46 8.91
N LEU A 141 -0.48 -5.12 10.03
CA LEU A 141 -1.20 -6.32 10.43
C LEU A 141 -2.31 -5.93 11.42
N VAL A 142 -3.55 -6.28 11.12
CA VAL A 142 -4.73 -5.98 11.94
C VAL A 142 -5.38 -7.29 12.36
N ALA A 143 -5.42 -7.58 13.66
CA ALA A 143 -6.11 -8.74 14.21
C ALA A 143 -7.47 -8.34 14.77
N ILE A 144 -8.52 -9.08 14.38
CA ILE A 144 -9.93 -8.84 14.70
C ILE A 144 -10.47 -10.13 15.34
N ASP A 145 -11.11 -10.01 16.49
CA ASP A 145 -11.74 -11.16 17.15
C ASP A 145 -13.00 -11.64 16.42
N ASN A 146 -13.53 -12.78 16.86
CA ASN A 146 -14.75 -13.37 16.28
C ASN A 146 -16.02 -12.49 16.43
N ASN A 147 -15.97 -11.44 17.27
CA ASN A 147 -17.07 -10.48 17.47
C ASN A 147 -16.91 -9.22 16.61
N GLY A 148 -15.79 -9.07 15.88
CA GLY A 148 -15.52 -7.94 15.01
C GLY A 148 -14.80 -6.77 15.69
N ALA A 149 -14.21 -6.98 16.86
CA ALA A 149 -13.40 -5.97 17.53
C ALA A 149 -11.90 -6.19 17.28
N ILE A 150 -11.15 -5.11 17.05
CA ILE A 150 -9.69 -5.18 16.94
C ILE A 150 -9.11 -5.62 18.29
N ILE A 151 -8.34 -6.71 18.28
CA ILE A 151 -7.59 -7.21 19.44
C ILE A 151 -6.11 -6.80 19.39
N ALA A 152 -5.57 -6.60 18.20
CA ALA A 152 -4.22 -6.08 17.99
C ALA A 152 -4.10 -5.38 16.64
N SER A 153 -3.21 -4.41 16.52
CA SER A 153 -2.80 -3.87 15.23
C SER A 153 -1.34 -3.42 15.29
N LYS A 154 -0.61 -3.50 14.20
CA LYS A 154 0.79 -3.06 14.15
C LYS A 154 1.18 -2.62 12.75
N LEU A 155 1.73 -1.41 12.67
CA LEU A 155 2.52 -0.96 11.52
C LEU A 155 3.90 -1.61 11.65
N TYR A 156 4.17 -2.63 10.84
CA TYR A 156 5.39 -3.43 10.95
C TYR A 156 6.44 -3.06 9.91
N GLN A 157 6.02 -2.48 8.77
CA GLN A 157 6.94 -1.93 7.78
C GLN A 157 6.40 -0.61 7.23
N HIS A 158 7.27 0.37 7.06
CA HIS A 158 6.94 1.68 6.50
C HIS A 158 8.20 2.39 6.02
N THR A 159 8.02 3.33 5.11
CA THR A 159 9.06 4.26 4.65
C THR A 159 8.90 5.67 5.22
N GLU A 160 8.00 5.83 6.21
CA GLU A 160 7.79 7.09 6.89
C GLU A 160 9.07 7.54 7.60
N THR A 161 9.56 8.71 7.20
CA THR A 161 10.74 9.33 7.84
C THR A 161 10.29 10.42 8.79
N PRO A 162 10.98 10.59 9.95
CA PRO A 162 10.78 11.75 10.80
C PRO A 162 11.11 13.01 9.99
N ASN A 163 10.13 13.89 9.78
CA ASN A 163 10.41 15.21 9.23
C ASN A 163 10.68 16.19 10.37
N GLU A 164 11.96 16.33 10.73
CA GLU A 164 12.40 17.19 11.82
C GLU A 164 12.08 18.67 11.56
N TYR A 165 12.03 19.09 10.29
CA TYR A 165 11.82 20.49 9.91
C TYR A 165 10.38 20.96 10.11
N GLU A 166 9.38 20.08 9.96
CA GLU A 166 7.96 20.44 10.07
C GLU A 166 7.27 19.80 11.27
N GLY A 167 7.99 19.03 12.07
CA GLY A 167 7.42 18.28 13.19
C GLY A 167 6.41 17.23 12.75
N ILE A 168 6.51 16.77 11.51
CA ILE A 168 5.74 15.65 10.95
C ILE A 168 6.53 14.40 11.28
N ASP A 169 5.92 13.48 12.01
CA ASP A 169 6.58 12.24 12.42
C ASP A 169 5.61 11.06 12.30
N GLY A 170 5.52 10.54 11.07
CA GLY A 170 4.74 9.35 10.76
C GLY A 170 5.22 8.09 11.49
N SER A 171 6.52 8.06 11.88
CA SER A 171 7.08 6.94 12.62
C SER A 171 6.43 6.71 13.99
N LYS A 172 5.71 7.72 14.52
CA LYS A 172 4.94 7.59 15.76
C LYS A 172 3.86 6.53 15.68
N LEU A 173 3.35 6.23 14.48
CA LEU A 173 2.33 5.22 14.27
C LEU A 173 2.89 3.79 14.42
N ALA A 174 4.19 3.59 14.27
CA ALA A 174 4.84 2.32 14.51
C ALA A 174 5.04 2.00 16.02
N LYS A 175 4.81 2.98 16.89
CA LYS A 175 4.96 2.79 18.35
C LYS A 175 3.79 1.98 18.91
N SER A 176 4.08 1.09 19.84
CA SER A 176 3.08 0.27 20.54
C SER A 176 2.00 1.10 21.25
N SER A 177 2.33 2.33 21.68
CA SER A 177 1.36 3.25 22.28
C SER A 177 0.28 3.73 21.32
N TYR A 178 0.57 3.77 20.01
CA TYR A 178 -0.42 4.08 18.99
C TYR A 178 -1.25 2.84 18.65
N SER A 179 -0.62 1.70 18.42
CA SER A 179 -1.29 0.43 18.14
C SER A 179 -2.31 0.07 19.21
N LYS A 180 -2.00 0.30 20.48
CA LYS A 180 -2.93 0.04 21.61
C LYS A 180 -4.20 0.87 21.56
N LYS A 181 -4.24 2.02 20.89
CA LYS A 181 -5.44 2.85 20.76
C LYS A 181 -6.49 2.23 19.84
N TRP A 182 -6.10 1.27 19.03
CA TRP A 182 -6.98 0.56 18.12
C TRP A 182 -7.71 -0.63 18.78
N ILE A 183 -7.26 -1.08 19.93
CA ILE A 183 -7.87 -2.22 20.65
C ILE A 183 -9.30 -1.86 21.03
N GLY A 184 -10.26 -2.73 20.68
CA GLY A 184 -11.69 -2.55 20.90
C GLY A 184 -12.41 -1.71 19.83
N VAL A 185 -11.70 -1.14 18.84
CA VAL A 185 -12.32 -0.49 17.69
C VAL A 185 -13.04 -1.53 16.85
N THR A 186 -14.22 -1.18 16.34
CA THR A 186 -15.05 -2.01 15.46
C THR A 186 -15.35 -1.27 14.15
N ALA A 187 -15.93 -1.96 13.17
CA ALA A 187 -16.35 -1.35 11.92
C ALA A 187 -17.40 -0.24 12.11
N GLU A 188 -18.14 -0.26 13.23
CA GLU A 188 -19.18 0.72 13.56
C GLU A 188 -18.64 1.95 14.31
N THR A 189 -17.36 1.94 14.70
CA THR A 189 -16.74 3.07 15.40
C THR A 189 -16.73 4.29 14.50
N PRO A 190 -17.28 5.45 14.94
CA PRO A 190 -17.31 6.64 14.12
C PRO A 190 -15.91 7.12 13.70
N ASP A 191 -15.75 7.59 12.48
CA ASP A 191 -14.45 8.03 11.93
C ASP A 191 -13.79 9.14 12.77
N SER A 192 -14.60 9.96 13.43
CA SER A 192 -14.14 11.02 14.35
C SER A 192 -13.50 10.49 15.64
N GLU A 193 -13.78 9.23 16.01
CA GLU A 193 -13.27 8.58 17.22
C GLU A 193 -12.04 7.71 16.92
N LEU A 194 -11.75 7.47 15.63
CA LEU A 194 -10.59 6.68 15.24
C LEU A 194 -9.27 7.37 15.60
N PRO A 195 -8.25 6.61 16.04
CA PRO A 195 -6.98 7.17 16.47
C PRO A 195 -6.29 8.04 15.42
N MET A 196 -5.87 9.22 15.84
CA MET A 196 -5.08 10.15 15.03
C MET A 196 -3.82 10.59 15.77
N VAL A 197 -2.80 10.92 15.00
CA VAL A 197 -1.56 11.53 15.53
C VAL A 197 -1.45 12.95 15.01
N SER A 198 -1.34 13.91 15.94
CA SER A 198 -1.12 15.32 15.58
C SER A 198 0.17 15.44 14.75
N LYS A 199 0.10 16.23 13.67
CA LYS A 199 1.20 16.43 12.71
C LYS A 199 1.60 15.18 11.91
N ALA A 200 0.80 14.11 11.93
CA ALA A 200 0.95 12.94 11.06
C ALA A 200 -0.39 12.57 10.42
N THR A 201 -1.12 13.57 9.95
CA THR A 201 -2.50 13.40 9.45
C THR A 201 -2.59 12.46 8.26
N TYR A 202 -1.69 12.61 7.27
CA TYR A 202 -1.68 11.75 6.08
C TYR A 202 -1.41 10.29 6.46
N THR A 203 -0.37 10.03 7.23
CA THR A 203 -0.04 8.68 7.70
C THR A 203 -1.14 8.09 8.57
N SER A 204 -1.78 8.90 9.43
CA SER A 204 -2.93 8.47 10.23
C SER A 204 -4.14 8.11 9.37
N ASN A 205 -4.42 8.86 8.31
CA ASN A 205 -5.49 8.55 7.37
C ASN A 205 -5.18 7.26 6.61
N GLY A 206 -3.95 7.06 6.14
CA GLY A 206 -3.53 5.79 5.53
C GLY A 206 -3.73 4.60 6.46
N TYR A 207 -3.35 4.74 7.74
CA TYR A 207 -3.61 3.69 8.73
C TYR A 207 -5.11 3.40 8.89
N LYS A 208 -5.96 4.43 8.94
CA LYS A 208 -7.43 4.27 9.00
C LYS A 208 -7.97 3.51 7.78
N GLU A 209 -7.52 3.85 6.59
CA GLU A 209 -7.93 3.17 5.36
C GLU A 209 -7.52 1.69 5.37
N ALA A 210 -6.30 1.37 5.80
CA ALA A 210 -5.87 -0.01 5.97
C ALA A 210 -6.75 -0.78 6.97
N VAL A 211 -7.10 -0.16 8.10
CA VAL A 211 -8.01 -0.78 9.08
C VAL A 211 -9.42 -1.00 8.50
N LYS A 212 -9.93 -0.06 7.71
CA LYS A 212 -11.23 -0.25 7.02
C LYS A 212 -11.20 -1.41 6.03
N LEU A 213 -10.09 -1.58 5.30
CA LEU A 213 -9.88 -2.75 4.43
C LEU A 213 -9.89 -4.06 5.22
N ALA A 214 -9.22 -4.09 6.38
CA ALA A 214 -9.24 -5.26 7.27
C ALA A 214 -10.64 -5.60 7.77
N PHE A 215 -11.46 -4.60 8.13
CA PHE A 215 -12.86 -4.83 8.50
C PHE A 215 -13.70 -5.36 7.33
N ALA A 216 -13.53 -4.79 6.13
CA ALA A 216 -14.23 -5.27 4.94
C ALA A 216 -13.86 -6.73 4.63
N ALA A 217 -12.57 -7.08 4.76
CA ALA A 217 -12.09 -8.44 4.60
C ALA A 217 -12.67 -9.39 5.66
N PHE A 218 -12.72 -8.95 6.92
CA PHE A 218 -13.32 -9.73 8.00
C PHE A 218 -14.78 -10.08 7.70
N GLU A 219 -15.59 -9.10 7.25
CA GLU A 219 -17.00 -9.35 6.88
C GLU A 219 -17.14 -10.39 5.76
N THR A 220 -16.13 -10.53 4.90
CA THR A 220 -16.13 -11.48 3.78
C THR A 220 -15.81 -12.90 4.26
N VAL A 221 -14.88 -13.06 5.22
CA VAL A 221 -14.36 -14.38 5.63
C VAL A 221 -15.04 -14.93 6.89
N LYS A 222 -15.67 -14.08 7.72
CA LYS A 222 -16.37 -14.56 8.91
C LYS A 222 -17.55 -15.42 8.51
N GLY A 223 -17.56 -16.66 8.95
CA GLY A 223 -18.65 -17.61 8.70
C GLY A 223 -18.57 -18.36 7.37
N ALA A 224 -17.42 -18.32 6.69
CA ALA A 224 -17.12 -19.15 5.54
C ALA A 224 -16.75 -20.58 5.95
#